data_7b07857e20e5a10eec7806c1a24d811c
#
_entry.id   7b07857e20e5a10eec7806c1a24d811c
#
_cell.length_a   1.000
_cell.length_b   1.000
_cell.length_c   1.000
_cell.angle_alpha   90.00
_cell.angle_beta   90.00
_cell.angle_gamma   90.00
#
_symmetry.space_group_name_H-M   'P 1'
#
loop_
_entity.id
_entity.type
_entity.pdbx_description
1 polymer ?
#
loop_
_entity_poly.entity_id
_entity_poly.type
_entity_poly.pdbx_seq_one_letter_code
_entity_poly.pdbx_strand_id
1 'polypeptide(L)'
;MTKWNEWKEILALNFRTLRDIERYVPGRIPCAVLNSVFDGLSPYVTVWLSAQIINELATFRRLEVLTSWVLWTIGITAVIGIVKALLKRWTATLNTLHNPLKNRMFIDKFLSMDYADVDSQRIRDLKAQIEQFQNWQGWGLNMALDMSQWLLEAGMSIIGAVALTASLFTQRVPEGEWAILNSPLFVFGLLGIMALTVWLGSYFSNNLSSKESAMADSATFGNRVFSVFSYMTLDKKRHLDIRTYNQQILCDAYLEDNTFGPGGPFDRLVKGHHGILAGVGKSMGAVFTGFV
;
A
#
# COMPACT_ATOMS: atom_id res chain seq x y z
N MET A 1 -11.62 6.01 -26.28
CA MET A 1 -10.65 6.88 -25.57
C MET A 1 -9.26 6.28 -25.71
N THR A 2 -8.24 7.07 -26.00
CA THR A 2 -6.87 6.57 -26.07
C THR A 2 -6.37 6.29 -24.64
N LYS A 3 -5.63 5.20 -24.40
CA LYS A 3 -5.05 4.83 -23.10
C LYS A 3 -4.36 6.01 -22.40
N TRP A 4 -3.81 6.94 -23.18
CA TRP A 4 -3.16 8.15 -22.68
C TRP A 4 -4.13 9.14 -22.00
N ASN A 5 -5.35 9.25 -22.47
CA ASN A 5 -6.36 10.12 -21.86
C ASN A 5 -6.89 9.53 -20.56
N GLU A 6 -7.01 8.21 -20.48
CA GLU A 6 -7.37 7.50 -19.23
C GLU A 6 -6.32 7.72 -18.14
N TRP A 7 -5.02 7.64 -18.48
CA TRP A 7 -3.94 7.92 -17.53
C TRP A 7 -3.95 9.36 -17.02
N LYS A 8 -4.19 10.33 -17.89
CA LYS A 8 -4.30 11.75 -17.49
C LYS A 8 -5.47 11.98 -16.53
N GLU A 9 -6.60 11.35 -16.80
CA GLU A 9 -7.78 11.44 -15.96
C GLU A 9 -7.54 10.82 -14.58
N ILE A 10 -6.94 9.64 -14.54
CA ILE A 10 -6.56 8.97 -13.28
C ILE A 10 -5.59 9.83 -12.47
N LEU A 11 -4.56 10.40 -13.08
CA LEU A 11 -3.62 11.29 -12.41
C LEU A 11 -4.30 12.55 -11.88
N ALA A 12 -5.17 13.17 -12.68
CA ALA A 12 -5.92 14.37 -12.27
C ALA A 12 -6.84 14.08 -11.08
N LEU A 13 -7.51 12.91 -11.07
CA LEU A 13 -8.34 12.47 -9.94
C LEU A 13 -7.49 12.25 -8.68
N ASN A 14 -6.32 11.59 -8.80
CA ASN A 14 -5.43 11.39 -7.66
C ASN A 14 -4.92 12.74 -7.09
N PHE A 15 -4.49 13.67 -7.94
CA PHE A 15 -4.07 14.99 -7.48
C PHE A 15 -5.21 15.77 -6.79
N ARG A 16 -6.42 15.70 -7.34
CA ARG A 16 -7.60 16.29 -6.70
C ARG A 16 -7.85 15.67 -5.34
N THR A 17 -7.80 14.34 -5.24
CA THR A 17 -7.97 13.60 -3.98
C THR A 17 -6.94 14.02 -2.93
N LEU A 18 -5.65 14.11 -3.29
CA LEU A 18 -4.60 14.56 -2.38
C LEU A 18 -4.82 16.01 -1.92
N ARG A 19 -5.23 16.89 -2.84
CA ARG A 19 -5.57 18.28 -2.50
C ARG A 19 -6.76 18.37 -1.54
N ASP A 20 -7.77 17.55 -1.73
CA ASP A 20 -8.93 17.51 -0.85
C ASP A 20 -8.55 16.96 0.54
N ILE A 21 -7.70 15.93 0.62
CA ILE A 21 -7.15 15.44 1.87
C ILE A 21 -6.40 16.54 2.61
N GLU A 22 -5.50 17.27 1.93
CA GLU A 22 -4.73 18.37 2.56
C GLU A 22 -5.64 19.51 3.03
N ARG A 23 -6.74 19.78 2.32
CA ARG A 23 -7.71 20.81 2.71
C ARG A 23 -8.41 20.47 4.02
N TYR A 24 -8.76 19.21 4.24
CA TYR A 24 -9.47 18.77 5.43
C TYR A 24 -8.53 18.35 6.59
N VAL A 25 -7.33 17.88 6.25
CA VAL A 25 -6.29 17.47 7.20
C VAL A 25 -4.99 18.21 6.87
N PRO A 26 -4.85 19.50 7.24
CA PRO A 26 -3.65 20.28 6.91
C PRO A 26 -2.39 19.64 7.50
N GLY A 27 -1.33 19.61 6.68
CA GLY A 27 -0.06 18.99 7.04
C GLY A 27 0.02 17.48 6.77
N ARG A 28 -1.06 16.85 6.27
CA ARG A 28 -1.06 15.42 5.98
C ARG A 28 -0.15 15.06 4.80
N ILE A 29 -0.21 15.82 3.72
CA ILE A 29 0.60 15.57 2.52
C ILE A 29 2.08 15.89 2.77
N PRO A 30 2.48 17.06 3.33
CA PRO A 30 3.88 17.30 3.67
C PRO A 30 4.49 16.24 4.60
N CYS A 31 3.73 15.80 5.61
CA CYS A 31 4.18 14.74 6.50
C CYS A 31 4.37 13.42 5.75
N ALA A 32 3.45 13.06 4.86
CA ALA A 32 3.53 11.89 4.02
C ALA A 32 4.77 11.91 3.12
N VAL A 33 5.02 13.03 2.44
CA VAL A 33 6.20 13.23 1.58
C VAL A 33 7.50 13.10 2.37
N LEU A 34 7.61 13.77 3.51
CA LEU A 34 8.81 13.67 4.37
C LEU A 34 9.05 12.25 4.84
N ASN A 35 8.00 11.55 5.29
CA ASN A 35 8.11 10.15 5.69
C ASN A 35 8.64 9.27 4.55
N SER A 36 8.04 9.36 3.37
CA SER A 36 8.44 8.56 2.21
C SER A 36 9.87 8.84 1.77
N VAL A 37 10.33 10.09 1.83
CA VAL A 37 11.72 10.47 1.53
C VAL A 37 12.68 9.84 2.55
N PHE A 38 12.39 9.98 3.84
CA PHE A 38 13.25 9.40 4.88
C PHE A 38 13.23 7.88 4.89
N ASP A 39 12.07 7.25 4.67
CA ASP A 39 11.96 5.80 4.62
C ASP A 39 12.65 5.23 3.37
N GLY A 40 12.56 5.90 2.24
CA GLY A 40 13.21 5.49 1.00
C GLY A 40 14.74 5.67 1.00
N LEU A 41 15.27 6.72 1.63
CA LEU A 41 16.71 7.03 1.58
C LEU A 41 17.51 6.50 2.77
N SER A 42 16.91 6.41 3.97
CA SER A 42 17.66 6.07 5.19
C SER A 42 18.41 4.73 5.12
N PRO A 43 17.90 3.64 4.51
CA PRO A 43 18.65 2.40 4.40
C PRO A 43 19.97 2.56 3.63
N TYR A 44 19.95 3.36 2.56
CA TYR A 44 21.12 3.57 1.70
C TYR A 44 22.21 4.40 2.39
N VAL A 45 21.81 5.37 3.21
CA VAL A 45 22.78 6.12 4.05
C VAL A 45 23.49 5.17 5.02
N THR A 46 22.74 4.25 5.66
CA THR A 46 23.30 3.27 6.59
C THR A 46 24.25 2.30 5.87
N VAL A 47 23.87 1.80 4.69
CA VAL A 47 24.72 0.93 3.86
C VAL A 47 26.00 1.64 3.45
N TRP A 48 25.91 2.91 3.01
CA TRP A 48 27.07 3.70 2.64
C TRP A 48 28.05 3.89 3.81
N LEU A 49 27.54 4.23 5.00
CA LEU A 49 28.38 4.39 6.20
C LEU A 49 29.06 3.08 6.58
N SER A 50 28.33 1.95 6.52
CA SER A 50 28.88 0.63 6.77
C SER A 50 29.97 0.26 5.76
N ALA A 51 29.79 0.61 4.50
CA ALA A 51 30.78 0.39 3.45
C ALA A 51 32.08 1.18 3.70
N GLN A 52 32.02 2.41 4.24
CA GLN A 52 33.22 3.17 4.61
C GLN A 52 33.99 2.49 5.75
N ILE A 53 33.31 1.95 6.77
CA ILE A 53 33.92 1.21 7.86
C ILE A 53 34.63 -0.04 7.32
N ILE A 54 33.96 -0.82 6.47
CA ILE A 54 34.50 -2.05 5.88
C ILE A 54 35.71 -1.72 5.00
N ASN A 55 35.64 -0.67 4.20
CA ASN A 55 36.74 -0.24 3.33
C ASN A 55 37.98 0.14 4.13
N GLU A 56 37.85 0.93 5.21
CA GLU A 56 38.98 1.29 6.07
C GLU A 56 39.56 0.06 6.77
N LEU A 57 38.73 -0.86 7.23
CA LEU A 57 39.16 -2.08 7.88
C LEU A 57 39.92 -3.03 6.93
N ALA A 58 39.49 -3.12 5.68
CA ALA A 58 40.09 -3.97 4.68
C ALA A 58 41.42 -3.39 4.13
N THR A 59 41.54 -2.07 3.98
CA THR A 59 42.64 -1.41 3.26
C THR A 59 43.74 -0.91 4.18
N PHE A 60 43.45 0.02 5.07
CA PHE A 60 44.48 0.77 5.81
C PHE A 60 44.58 0.43 7.29
N ARG A 61 43.49 -0.07 7.91
CA ARG A 61 43.41 -0.46 9.33
C ARG A 61 43.83 0.65 10.32
N ARG A 62 43.61 1.93 9.98
CA ARG A 62 43.95 3.05 10.84
C ARG A 62 42.90 3.20 11.94
N LEU A 63 43.25 2.95 13.19
CA LEU A 63 42.35 3.00 14.34
C LEU A 63 41.65 4.34 14.53
N GLU A 64 42.36 5.46 14.33
CA GLU A 64 41.79 6.80 14.48
C GLU A 64 40.71 7.09 13.44
N VAL A 65 40.93 6.70 12.18
CA VAL A 65 39.96 6.88 11.09
C VAL A 65 38.78 5.95 11.25
N LEU A 66 39.05 4.71 11.69
CA LEU A 66 37.99 3.72 11.94
C LEU A 66 37.08 4.19 13.09
N THR A 67 37.64 4.64 14.22
CA THR A 67 36.85 5.18 15.34
C THR A 67 36.04 6.41 14.93
N SER A 68 36.57 7.27 14.07
CA SER A 68 35.82 8.40 13.52
C SER A 68 34.62 7.95 12.69
N TRP A 69 34.80 6.99 11.77
CA TRP A 69 33.68 6.45 10.98
C TRP A 69 32.61 5.77 11.83
N VAL A 70 33.02 5.03 12.85
CA VAL A 70 32.08 4.40 13.81
C VAL A 70 31.28 5.46 14.54
N LEU A 71 31.90 6.52 15.06
CA LEU A 71 31.21 7.61 15.74
C LEU A 71 30.26 8.36 14.81
N TRP A 72 30.68 8.64 13.57
CA TRP A 72 29.81 9.24 12.56
C TRP A 72 28.60 8.35 12.24
N THR A 73 28.83 7.05 12.12
CA THR A 73 27.72 6.08 11.85
C THR A 73 26.70 6.09 13.00
N ILE A 74 27.17 6.03 14.24
CA ILE A 74 26.31 6.10 15.43
C ILE A 74 25.54 7.42 15.45
N GLY A 75 26.24 8.55 15.27
CA GLY A 75 25.64 9.87 15.30
C GLY A 75 24.57 10.06 14.21
N ILE A 76 24.91 9.75 12.96
CA ILE A 76 23.99 9.91 11.84
C ILE A 76 22.79 8.96 11.97
N THR A 77 23.02 7.70 12.36
CA THR A 77 21.93 6.74 12.56
C THR A 77 21.00 7.16 13.71
N ALA A 78 21.57 7.70 14.79
CA ALA A 78 20.78 8.24 15.90
C ALA A 78 19.91 9.44 15.43
N VAL A 79 20.47 10.37 14.68
CA VAL A 79 19.74 11.52 14.12
C VAL A 79 18.61 11.04 13.18
N ILE A 80 18.90 10.12 12.27
CA ILE A 80 17.89 9.52 11.40
C ILE A 80 16.79 8.87 12.22
N GLY A 81 17.15 8.10 13.25
CA GLY A 81 16.20 7.44 14.16
C GLY A 81 15.28 8.44 14.88
N ILE A 82 15.85 9.54 15.39
CA ILE A 82 15.07 10.61 16.05
C ILE A 82 14.12 11.27 15.06
N VAL A 83 14.59 11.64 13.87
CA VAL A 83 13.75 12.26 12.83
C VAL A 83 12.62 11.33 12.43
N LYS A 84 12.91 10.05 12.18
CA LYS A 84 11.87 9.05 11.85
C LYS A 84 10.87 8.87 12.99
N ALA A 85 11.30 8.87 14.25
CA ALA A 85 10.40 8.79 15.40
C ALA A 85 9.47 10.01 15.49
N LEU A 86 9.99 11.21 15.27
CA LEU A 86 9.19 12.45 15.23
C LEU A 86 8.19 12.44 14.07
N LEU A 87 8.62 12.06 12.88
CA LEU A 87 7.74 11.93 11.72
C LEU A 87 6.65 10.88 11.94
N LYS A 88 6.99 9.73 12.51
CA LYS A 88 6.04 8.67 12.85
C LYS A 88 5.01 9.14 13.88
N ARG A 89 5.44 9.89 14.89
CA ARG A 89 4.54 10.49 15.88
C ARG A 89 3.60 11.51 15.22
N TRP A 90 4.12 12.36 14.34
CA TRP A 90 3.32 13.32 13.58
C TRP A 90 2.30 12.62 12.70
N THR A 91 2.74 11.60 11.94
CA THR A 91 1.84 10.76 11.12
C THR A 91 0.75 10.10 11.97
N ALA A 92 1.08 9.55 13.13
CA ALA A 92 0.10 8.92 14.03
C ALA A 92 -0.96 9.93 14.52
N THR A 93 -0.54 11.15 14.87
CA THR A 93 -1.47 12.22 15.25
C THR A 93 -2.41 12.59 14.10
N LEU A 94 -1.88 12.79 12.90
CA LEU A 94 -2.67 13.12 11.72
C LEU A 94 -3.60 11.96 11.31
N ASN A 95 -3.19 10.71 11.48
CA ASN A 95 -4.04 9.53 11.23
C ASN A 95 -5.22 9.46 12.20
N THR A 96 -5.02 9.82 13.46
CA THR A 96 -6.12 9.90 14.44
C THR A 96 -7.17 10.93 14.02
N LEU A 97 -6.74 12.06 13.43
CA LEU A 97 -7.63 13.12 12.93
C LEU A 97 -8.25 12.78 11.57
N HIS A 98 -7.63 11.90 10.79
CA HIS A 98 -8.03 11.63 9.41
C HIS A 98 -9.46 11.07 9.31
N ASN A 99 -9.84 10.09 10.12
CA ASN A 99 -11.17 9.48 10.05
C ASN A 99 -12.32 10.45 10.40
N PRO A 100 -12.27 11.23 11.49
CA PRO A 100 -13.28 12.24 11.78
C PRO A 100 -13.38 13.31 10.68
N LEU A 101 -12.24 13.77 10.15
CA LEU A 101 -12.22 14.81 9.13
C LEU A 101 -12.67 14.31 7.75
N LYS A 102 -12.38 13.04 7.43
CA LYS A 102 -12.96 12.37 6.26
C LYS A 102 -14.49 12.32 6.35
N ASN A 103 -15.03 11.91 7.49
CA ASN A 103 -16.47 11.89 7.70
C ASN A 103 -17.08 13.30 7.57
N ARG A 104 -16.39 14.32 8.06
CA ARG A 104 -16.81 15.73 7.89
C ARG A 104 -16.88 16.09 6.40
N MET A 105 -15.95 15.67 5.58
CA MET A 105 -15.99 15.91 4.13
C MET A 105 -17.29 15.35 3.50
N PHE A 106 -17.70 14.15 3.89
CA PHE A 106 -18.97 13.58 3.44
C PHE A 106 -20.17 14.36 3.98
N ILE A 107 -20.16 14.73 5.26
CA ILE A 107 -21.21 15.52 5.89
C ILE A 107 -21.36 16.87 5.17
N ASP A 108 -20.25 17.59 4.96
CA ASP A 108 -20.26 18.88 4.26
C ASP A 108 -20.84 18.74 2.84
N LYS A 109 -20.51 17.63 2.15
CA LYS A 109 -21.09 17.36 0.83
C LYS A 109 -22.59 17.10 0.90
N PHE A 110 -23.05 16.25 1.82
CA PHE A 110 -24.48 15.97 2.00
C PHE A 110 -25.27 17.24 2.38
N LEU A 111 -24.73 18.08 3.26
CA LEU A 111 -25.37 19.35 3.65
C LEU A 111 -25.41 20.37 2.51
N SER A 112 -24.52 20.24 1.52
CA SER A 112 -24.50 21.13 0.34
C SER A 112 -25.40 20.68 -0.81
N MET A 113 -26.01 19.48 -0.70
CA MET A 113 -26.89 18.91 -1.73
C MET A 113 -28.37 19.27 -1.43
N ASP A 114 -29.19 19.31 -2.47
CA ASP A 114 -30.63 19.47 -2.32
C ASP A 114 -31.22 18.22 -1.63
N TYR A 115 -32.28 18.44 -0.85
CA TYR A 115 -32.94 17.36 -0.11
C TYR A 115 -33.41 16.22 -1.02
N ALA A 116 -33.94 16.53 -2.18
CA ALA A 116 -34.40 15.55 -3.16
C ALA A 116 -33.27 14.65 -3.65
N ASP A 117 -32.06 15.19 -3.81
CA ASP A 117 -30.88 14.43 -4.20
C ASP A 117 -30.41 13.50 -3.07
N VAL A 118 -30.30 14.02 -1.83
CA VAL A 118 -29.89 13.25 -0.65
C VAL A 118 -30.84 12.08 -0.40
N ASP A 119 -32.16 12.28 -0.59
CA ASP A 119 -33.15 11.22 -0.40
C ASP A 119 -33.23 10.24 -1.58
N SER A 120 -32.55 10.53 -2.68
CA SER A 120 -32.53 9.65 -3.85
C SER A 120 -31.86 8.30 -3.56
N GLN A 121 -32.42 7.22 -4.13
CA GLN A 121 -31.84 5.88 -4.03
C GLN A 121 -30.41 5.84 -4.59
N ARG A 122 -30.15 6.58 -5.66
CA ARG A 122 -28.85 6.67 -6.30
C ARG A 122 -27.75 7.15 -5.34
N ILE A 123 -28.00 8.18 -4.56
CA ILE A 123 -27.01 8.73 -3.61
C ILE A 123 -26.81 7.77 -2.44
N ARG A 124 -27.87 7.11 -1.96
CA ARG A 124 -27.75 6.05 -0.94
C ARG A 124 -26.91 4.89 -1.41
N ASP A 125 -27.09 4.45 -2.66
CA ASP A 125 -26.32 3.36 -3.25
C ASP A 125 -24.84 3.75 -3.45
N LEU A 126 -24.56 4.96 -3.94
CA LEU A 126 -23.19 5.47 -4.05
C LEU A 126 -22.48 5.55 -2.70
N LYS A 127 -23.16 6.01 -1.66
CA LYS A 127 -22.63 6.05 -0.30
C LYS A 127 -22.29 4.63 0.19
N ALA A 128 -23.23 3.70 0.04
CA ALA A 128 -23.04 2.31 0.44
C ALA A 128 -21.87 1.66 -0.32
N GLN A 129 -21.72 1.94 -1.60
CA GLN A 129 -20.60 1.48 -2.42
C GLN A 129 -19.26 2.04 -1.94
N ILE A 130 -19.17 3.33 -1.64
CA ILE A 130 -17.97 3.97 -1.10
C ILE A 130 -17.58 3.33 0.24
N GLU A 131 -18.54 3.16 1.16
CA GLU A 131 -18.31 2.52 2.47
C GLU A 131 -17.85 1.08 2.30
N GLN A 132 -18.44 0.33 1.38
CA GLN A 132 -18.05 -1.04 1.08
C GLN A 132 -16.61 -1.14 0.59
N PHE A 133 -16.20 -0.33 -0.38
CA PHE A 133 -14.83 -0.33 -0.89
C PHE A 133 -13.82 0.09 0.17
N GLN A 134 -14.17 1.06 1.02
CA GLN A 134 -13.31 1.46 2.13
C GLN A 134 -13.13 0.37 3.17
N ASN A 135 -14.20 -0.38 3.49
CA ASN A 135 -14.16 -1.45 4.48
C ASN A 135 -13.49 -2.71 3.95
N TRP A 136 -13.56 -2.96 2.64
CA TRP A 136 -13.00 -4.18 2.03
C TRP A 136 -11.47 -4.19 2.05
N GLN A 137 -10.83 -3.17 1.51
CA GLN A 137 -9.37 -3.09 1.41
C GLN A 137 -8.82 -1.68 1.67
N GLY A 138 -9.60 -0.82 2.29
CA GLY A 138 -9.21 0.58 2.50
C GLY A 138 -9.20 1.41 1.22
N TRP A 139 -9.86 0.94 0.15
CA TRP A 139 -9.89 1.64 -1.13
C TRP A 139 -10.53 3.02 -1.01
N GLY A 140 -10.25 3.91 -1.96
CA GLY A 140 -10.70 5.29 -1.94
C GLY A 140 -9.63 6.25 -1.43
N LEU A 141 -10.01 7.21 -0.60
CA LEU A 141 -9.13 8.28 -0.12
C LEU A 141 -7.87 7.78 0.59
N ASN A 142 -8.00 6.75 1.41
CA ASN A 142 -6.86 6.18 2.13
C ASN A 142 -5.86 5.55 1.16
N MET A 143 -6.37 4.73 0.23
CA MET A 143 -5.53 4.05 -0.75
C MET A 143 -4.82 5.02 -1.69
N ALA A 144 -5.48 6.12 -2.10
CA ALA A 144 -4.85 7.14 -2.92
C ALA A 144 -3.66 7.80 -2.21
N LEU A 145 -3.76 8.02 -0.91
CA LEU A 145 -2.68 8.54 -0.09
C LEU A 145 -1.55 7.52 0.06
N ASP A 146 -1.87 6.28 0.43
CA ASP A 146 -0.90 5.22 0.65
C ASP A 146 -0.14 4.87 -0.63
N MET A 147 -0.84 4.78 -1.77
CA MET A 147 -0.22 4.56 -3.09
C MET A 147 0.73 5.69 -3.47
N SER A 148 0.37 6.94 -3.18
CA SER A 148 1.23 8.09 -3.44
C SER A 148 2.50 8.06 -2.57
N GLN A 149 2.39 7.63 -1.32
CA GLN A 149 3.53 7.44 -0.41
C GLN A 149 4.44 6.32 -0.91
N TRP A 150 3.90 5.14 -1.22
CA TRP A 150 4.68 4.00 -1.72
C TRP A 150 5.38 4.31 -3.04
N LEU A 151 4.72 5.04 -3.95
CA LEU A 151 5.34 5.45 -5.20
C LEU A 151 6.52 6.39 -4.97
N LEU A 152 6.38 7.35 -4.07
CA LEU A 152 7.45 8.29 -3.70
C LEU A 152 8.60 7.56 -3.00
N GLU A 153 8.30 6.69 -2.04
CA GLU A 153 9.29 5.87 -1.33
C GLU A 153 10.06 4.96 -2.30
N ALA A 154 9.36 4.28 -3.22
CA ALA A 154 9.99 3.47 -4.25
C ALA A 154 10.90 4.31 -5.16
N GLY A 155 10.44 5.50 -5.58
CA GLY A 155 11.27 6.43 -6.37
C GLY A 155 12.54 6.86 -5.63
N MET A 156 12.43 7.21 -4.34
CA MET A 156 13.59 7.58 -3.51
C MET A 156 14.51 6.39 -3.27
N SER A 157 13.96 5.18 -3.10
CA SER A 157 14.74 3.95 -2.98
C SER A 157 15.54 3.63 -4.26
N ILE A 158 14.93 3.83 -5.42
CA ILE A 158 15.64 3.66 -6.70
C ILE A 158 16.79 4.67 -6.82
N ILE A 159 16.57 5.94 -6.47
CA ILE A 159 17.62 6.96 -6.47
C ILE A 159 18.75 6.56 -5.53
N GLY A 160 18.45 6.13 -4.31
CA GLY A 160 19.43 5.67 -3.33
C GLY A 160 20.22 4.45 -3.81
N ALA A 161 19.53 3.46 -4.39
CA ALA A 161 20.16 2.27 -4.95
C ALA A 161 21.12 2.63 -6.10
N VAL A 162 20.69 3.45 -7.05
CA VAL A 162 21.53 3.91 -8.16
C VAL A 162 22.74 4.68 -7.64
N ALA A 163 22.58 5.59 -6.67
CA ALA A 163 23.66 6.34 -6.09
C ALA A 163 24.72 5.45 -5.42
N LEU A 164 24.31 4.37 -4.74
CA LEU A 164 25.23 3.42 -4.13
C LEU A 164 25.92 2.50 -5.14
N THR A 165 25.18 2.05 -6.15
CA THR A 165 25.66 1.03 -7.07
C THR A 165 26.40 1.61 -8.28
N ALA A 166 26.25 2.91 -8.58
CA ALA A 166 26.89 3.55 -9.73
C ALA A 166 28.42 3.35 -9.74
N SER A 167 29.07 3.41 -8.58
CA SER A 167 30.50 3.20 -8.46
C SER A 167 30.92 1.73 -8.73
N LEU A 168 30.05 0.77 -8.45
CA LEU A 168 30.36 -0.66 -8.68
C LEU A 168 30.43 -0.98 -10.17
N PHE A 169 29.62 -0.32 -11.01
CA PHE A 169 29.67 -0.53 -12.46
C PHE A 169 30.92 0.05 -13.14
N THR A 170 31.67 0.90 -12.43
CA THR A 170 32.94 1.46 -12.94
C THR A 170 34.17 0.71 -12.44
N GLN A 171 34.02 -0.11 -11.40
CA GLN A 171 35.12 -0.94 -10.86
C GLN A 171 35.26 -2.23 -11.67
N ARG A 172 36.51 -2.62 -11.92
CA ARG A 172 36.82 -3.89 -12.58
C ARG A 172 37.39 -4.88 -11.57
N VAL A 173 36.86 -6.10 -11.60
CA VAL A 173 37.39 -7.21 -10.79
C VAL A 173 38.73 -7.67 -11.42
N PRO A 174 39.79 -7.93 -10.61
CA PRO A 174 41.05 -8.48 -11.10
C PRO A 174 40.82 -9.76 -11.89
N GLU A 175 41.70 -10.03 -12.84
CA GLU A 175 41.67 -11.28 -13.63
C GLU A 175 41.75 -12.50 -12.73
N GLY A 176 40.74 -13.39 -12.82
CA GLY A 176 40.62 -14.59 -12.00
C GLY A 176 39.28 -15.30 -12.26
N GLU A 177 38.92 -16.25 -11.39
CA GLU A 177 37.68 -17.03 -11.50
C GLU A 177 36.41 -16.19 -11.59
N TRP A 178 36.46 -14.97 -11.07
CA TRP A 178 35.33 -14.03 -11.02
C TRP A 178 35.32 -12.98 -12.16
N ALA A 179 36.16 -13.17 -13.18
CA ALA A 179 36.25 -12.26 -14.34
C ALA A 179 34.89 -12.13 -15.11
N ILE A 180 34.04 -13.13 -14.96
CA ILE A 180 32.67 -13.12 -15.55
C ILE A 180 31.83 -11.92 -15.06
N LEU A 181 32.09 -11.40 -13.86
CA LEU A 181 31.40 -10.24 -13.30
C LEU A 181 31.71 -8.95 -14.09
N ASN A 182 32.85 -8.91 -14.80
CA ASN A 182 33.22 -7.77 -15.66
C ASN A 182 32.48 -7.79 -17.01
N SER A 183 31.76 -8.89 -17.31
CA SER A 183 31.03 -9.00 -18.56
C SER A 183 29.75 -8.16 -18.51
N PRO A 184 29.50 -7.29 -19.50
CA PRO A 184 28.23 -6.57 -19.59
C PRO A 184 27.02 -7.50 -19.69
N LEU A 185 27.20 -8.72 -20.24
CA LEU A 185 26.15 -9.73 -20.30
C LEU A 185 25.68 -10.18 -18.92
N PHE A 186 26.58 -10.26 -17.94
CA PHE A 186 26.21 -10.59 -16.56
C PHE A 186 25.30 -9.50 -15.96
N VAL A 187 25.67 -8.23 -16.13
CA VAL A 187 24.89 -7.09 -15.64
C VAL A 187 23.51 -7.06 -16.30
N PHE A 188 23.45 -7.18 -17.62
CA PHE A 188 22.17 -7.23 -18.34
C PHE A 188 21.34 -8.46 -17.97
N GLY A 189 21.97 -9.61 -17.73
CA GLY A 189 21.27 -10.81 -17.24
C GLY A 189 20.65 -10.61 -15.87
N LEU A 190 21.39 -10.01 -14.93
CA LEU A 190 20.90 -9.69 -13.58
C LEU A 190 19.73 -8.71 -13.65
N LEU A 191 19.88 -7.61 -14.39
CA LEU A 191 18.81 -6.62 -14.57
C LEU A 191 17.58 -7.24 -15.25
N GLY A 192 17.79 -8.14 -16.22
CA GLY A 192 16.74 -8.88 -16.89
C GLY A 192 15.94 -9.77 -15.94
N ILE A 193 16.63 -10.51 -15.05
CA ILE A 193 15.98 -11.35 -14.04
C ILE A 193 15.20 -10.48 -13.05
N MET A 194 15.77 -9.36 -12.59
CA MET A 194 15.08 -8.41 -11.72
C MET A 194 13.79 -7.86 -12.38
N ALA A 195 13.90 -7.40 -13.62
CA ALA A 195 12.77 -6.87 -14.37
C ALA A 195 11.68 -7.94 -14.58
N LEU A 196 12.08 -9.17 -14.91
CA LEU A 196 11.16 -10.30 -15.08
C LEU A 196 10.43 -10.63 -13.77
N THR A 197 11.13 -10.65 -12.66
CA THR A 197 10.55 -10.94 -11.33
C THR A 197 9.53 -9.89 -10.92
N VAL A 198 9.85 -8.60 -11.10
CA VAL A 198 8.95 -7.48 -10.82
C VAL A 198 7.72 -7.54 -11.74
N TRP A 199 7.94 -7.82 -13.03
CA TRP A 199 6.85 -7.91 -14.01
C TRP A 199 5.89 -9.06 -13.71
N LEU A 200 6.41 -10.26 -13.44
CA LEU A 200 5.59 -11.42 -13.08
C LEU A 200 4.82 -11.20 -11.78
N GLY A 201 5.48 -10.70 -10.73
CA GLY A 201 4.84 -10.41 -9.45
C GLY A 201 3.71 -9.39 -9.59
N SER A 202 3.95 -8.32 -10.33
CA SER A 202 2.95 -7.28 -10.61
C SER A 202 1.79 -7.81 -11.45
N TYR A 203 2.07 -8.61 -12.48
CA TYR A 203 1.05 -9.19 -13.34
C TYR A 203 0.08 -10.10 -12.57
N PHE A 204 0.61 -11.03 -11.76
CA PHE A 204 -0.22 -11.94 -10.99
C PHE A 204 -0.98 -11.24 -9.86
N SER A 205 -0.34 -10.30 -9.17
CA SER A 205 -0.97 -9.51 -8.11
C SER A 205 -2.12 -8.65 -8.67
N ASN A 206 -1.91 -7.99 -9.79
CA ASN A 206 -2.91 -7.14 -10.42
C ASN A 206 -4.12 -7.95 -10.94
N ASN A 207 -3.87 -9.15 -11.50
CA ASN A 207 -4.94 -10.04 -11.94
C ASN A 207 -5.82 -10.50 -10.76
N LEU A 208 -5.21 -10.85 -9.61
CA LEU A 208 -5.94 -11.20 -8.40
C LEU A 208 -6.76 -10.00 -7.89
N SER A 209 -6.13 -8.84 -7.73
CA SER A 209 -6.79 -7.63 -7.23
C SER A 209 -7.96 -7.18 -8.11
N SER A 210 -7.84 -7.33 -9.43
CA SER A 210 -8.95 -7.04 -10.36
C SER A 210 -10.15 -7.95 -10.13
N LYS A 211 -9.92 -9.23 -9.85
CA LYS A 211 -11.00 -10.19 -9.56
C LYS A 211 -11.60 -9.99 -8.17
N GLU A 212 -10.78 -9.70 -7.17
CA GLU A 212 -11.25 -9.32 -5.84
C GLU A 212 -12.12 -8.06 -5.90
N SER A 213 -11.75 -7.07 -6.71
CA SER A 213 -12.53 -5.86 -6.94
C SER A 213 -13.90 -6.15 -7.54
N ALA A 214 -13.95 -7.00 -8.57
CA ALA A 214 -15.21 -7.39 -9.19
C ALA A 214 -16.13 -8.16 -8.22
N MET A 215 -15.54 -8.96 -7.32
CA MET A 215 -16.31 -9.66 -6.28
C MET A 215 -16.79 -8.72 -5.18
N ALA A 216 -16.00 -7.71 -4.79
CA ALA A 216 -16.40 -6.71 -3.82
C ALA A 216 -17.65 -5.94 -4.27
N ASP A 217 -17.76 -5.65 -5.56
CA ASP A 217 -18.92 -4.98 -6.13
C ASP A 217 -20.19 -5.87 -6.02
N SER A 218 -20.07 -7.16 -6.36
CA SER A 218 -21.17 -8.12 -6.21
C SER A 218 -21.55 -8.38 -4.74
N ALA A 219 -20.60 -8.31 -3.81
CA ALA A 219 -20.81 -8.50 -2.39
C ALA A 219 -21.51 -7.30 -1.69
N THR A 220 -21.60 -6.15 -2.34
CA THR A 220 -22.18 -4.92 -1.75
C THR A 220 -23.63 -5.15 -1.31
N PHE A 221 -24.43 -5.87 -2.09
CA PHE A 221 -25.82 -6.19 -1.74
C PHE A 221 -25.87 -7.15 -0.55
N GLY A 222 -25.12 -8.24 -0.57
CA GLY A 222 -25.06 -9.22 0.51
C GLY A 222 -24.63 -8.60 1.84
N ASN A 223 -23.63 -7.71 1.83
CA ASN A 223 -23.18 -7.01 3.03
C ASN A 223 -24.22 -6.02 3.57
N ARG A 224 -25.01 -5.37 2.71
CA ARG A 224 -26.15 -4.54 3.17
C ARG A 224 -27.19 -5.38 3.87
N VAL A 225 -27.58 -6.49 3.28
CA VAL A 225 -28.53 -7.44 3.84
C VAL A 225 -28.01 -7.96 5.18
N PHE A 226 -26.78 -8.44 5.24
CA PHE A 226 -26.15 -8.91 6.48
C PHE A 226 -26.13 -7.82 7.56
N SER A 227 -25.79 -6.58 7.21
CA SER A 227 -25.79 -5.46 8.16
C SER A 227 -27.18 -5.18 8.71
N VAL A 228 -28.21 -5.18 7.86
CA VAL A 228 -29.61 -4.98 8.30
C VAL A 228 -30.02 -6.05 9.30
N PHE A 229 -29.77 -7.33 9.01
CA PHE A 229 -30.14 -8.42 9.91
C PHE A 229 -29.33 -8.42 11.20
N SER A 230 -28.03 -8.10 11.15
CA SER A 230 -27.19 -7.95 12.34
C SER A 230 -27.68 -6.84 13.25
N TYR A 231 -28.06 -5.69 12.71
CA TYR A 231 -28.62 -4.60 13.50
C TYR A 231 -30.01 -4.91 14.04
N MET A 232 -30.87 -5.60 13.26
CA MET A 232 -32.17 -6.04 13.72
C MET A 232 -32.10 -6.97 14.93
N THR A 233 -31.12 -7.89 14.95
CA THR A 233 -30.92 -8.84 16.07
C THR A 233 -30.39 -8.16 17.33
N LEU A 234 -29.71 -7.03 17.21
CA LEU A 234 -29.19 -6.27 18.34
C LEU A 234 -30.18 -5.20 18.87
N ASP A 235 -31.18 -4.82 18.09
CA ASP A 235 -32.19 -3.82 18.48
C ASP A 235 -33.29 -4.44 19.38
N LYS A 236 -33.19 -4.13 20.67
CA LYS A 236 -34.15 -4.62 21.67
C LYS A 236 -35.61 -4.29 21.32
N LYS A 237 -35.90 -3.20 20.64
CA LYS A 237 -37.23 -2.80 20.25
C LYS A 237 -37.85 -3.74 19.21
N ARG A 238 -37.01 -4.38 18.40
CA ARG A 238 -37.44 -5.26 17.30
C ARG A 238 -37.48 -6.75 17.70
N HIS A 239 -36.96 -7.12 18.87
CA HIS A 239 -36.91 -8.51 19.30
C HIS A 239 -38.32 -9.16 19.40
N LEU A 240 -39.32 -8.39 19.81
CA LEU A 240 -40.69 -8.88 19.88
C LEU A 240 -41.23 -9.17 18.47
N ASP A 241 -41.04 -8.23 17.55
CA ASP A 241 -41.49 -8.35 16.16
C ASP A 241 -40.83 -9.54 15.46
N ILE A 242 -39.49 -9.69 15.62
CA ILE A 242 -38.72 -10.79 15.03
C ILE A 242 -39.28 -12.14 15.47
N ARG A 243 -39.60 -12.29 16.75
CA ARG A 243 -40.17 -13.54 17.31
C ARG A 243 -41.63 -13.73 16.91
N THR A 244 -42.41 -12.65 16.96
CA THR A 244 -43.86 -12.74 16.67
C THR A 244 -44.11 -13.09 15.21
N TYR A 245 -43.34 -12.52 14.29
CA TYR A 245 -43.47 -12.70 12.85
C TYR A 245 -42.51 -13.76 12.27
N ASN A 246 -41.78 -14.50 13.13
CA ASN A 246 -40.79 -15.49 12.73
C ASN A 246 -39.85 -15.04 11.62
N GLN A 247 -39.33 -13.79 11.74
CA GLN A 247 -38.47 -13.17 10.74
C GLN A 247 -37.08 -13.84 10.65
N GLN A 248 -36.77 -14.79 11.50
CA GLN A 248 -35.57 -15.59 11.45
C GLN A 248 -35.45 -16.37 10.12
N ILE A 249 -36.57 -16.83 9.57
CA ILE A 249 -36.61 -17.54 8.28
C ILE A 249 -36.06 -16.63 7.15
N LEU A 250 -36.36 -15.33 7.20
CA LEU A 250 -35.82 -14.37 6.24
C LEU A 250 -34.31 -14.17 6.42
N CYS A 251 -33.81 -14.11 7.66
CA CYS A 251 -32.40 -14.04 7.96
C CYS A 251 -31.66 -15.26 7.41
N ASP A 252 -32.18 -16.44 7.64
CA ASP A 252 -31.58 -17.69 7.18
C ASP A 252 -31.53 -17.77 5.65
N ALA A 253 -32.62 -17.42 4.96
CA ALA A 253 -32.69 -17.39 3.50
C ALA A 253 -31.69 -16.42 2.85
N TYR A 254 -31.40 -15.28 3.48
CA TYR A 254 -30.43 -14.30 2.97
C TYR A 254 -28.99 -14.57 3.40
N LEU A 255 -28.77 -15.30 4.52
CA LEU A 255 -27.44 -15.70 4.98
C LEU A 255 -26.93 -16.96 4.26
N GLU A 256 -27.78 -17.70 3.57
CA GLU A 256 -27.37 -18.82 2.72
C GLU A 256 -26.53 -18.39 1.51
N ASP A 257 -26.55 -17.12 1.13
CA ASP A 257 -25.65 -16.57 0.10
C ASP A 257 -24.22 -16.46 0.66
N ASN A 258 -23.54 -17.61 0.61
CA ASN A 258 -22.24 -17.84 1.24
C ASN A 258 -21.08 -17.32 0.38
N THR A 259 -21.08 -16.01 0.02
CA THR A 259 -20.03 -15.42 -0.82
C THR A 259 -18.63 -15.54 -0.19
N PHE A 260 -18.55 -15.50 1.15
CA PHE A 260 -17.29 -15.50 1.91
C PHE A 260 -17.04 -16.78 2.70
N GLY A 261 -17.98 -17.69 2.75
CA GLY A 261 -17.84 -18.94 3.49
C GLY A 261 -16.99 -20.00 2.76
N PRO A 262 -16.67 -21.11 3.45
CA PRO A 262 -15.98 -22.24 2.85
C PRO A 262 -16.71 -22.77 1.62
N GLY A 263 -15.99 -22.86 0.47
CA GLY A 263 -16.55 -23.25 -0.81
C GLY A 263 -17.31 -22.15 -1.57
N GLY A 264 -17.42 -20.94 -1.00
CA GLY A 264 -17.99 -19.78 -1.66
C GLY A 264 -17.11 -19.23 -2.80
N PRO A 265 -17.64 -18.25 -3.59
CA PRO A 265 -16.89 -17.66 -4.69
C PRO A 265 -15.54 -17.09 -4.28
N PHE A 266 -15.44 -16.44 -3.11
CA PHE A 266 -14.20 -15.89 -2.61
C PHE A 266 -13.17 -16.98 -2.24
N ASP A 267 -13.61 -18.01 -1.54
CA ASP A 267 -12.77 -19.15 -1.15
C ASP A 267 -12.21 -19.87 -2.40
N ARG A 268 -13.06 -20.05 -3.42
CA ARG A 268 -12.64 -20.59 -4.73
C ARG A 268 -11.68 -19.70 -5.48
N LEU A 269 -11.82 -18.36 -5.40
CA LEU A 269 -10.89 -17.43 -6.01
C LEU A 269 -9.51 -17.51 -5.35
N VAL A 270 -9.48 -17.47 -4.01
CA VAL A 270 -8.22 -17.44 -3.24
C VAL A 270 -7.50 -18.79 -3.32
N LYS A 271 -8.21 -19.89 -3.17
CA LYS A 271 -7.66 -21.26 -3.26
C LYS A 271 -7.45 -21.72 -4.71
N GLY A 272 -8.07 -21.05 -5.66
CA GLY A 272 -7.97 -21.39 -7.08
C GLY A 272 -6.65 -20.99 -7.70
N HIS A 273 -6.50 -21.29 -8.99
CA HIS A 273 -5.31 -21.01 -9.79
C HIS A 273 -4.80 -19.57 -9.67
N HIS A 274 -5.69 -18.59 -9.60
CA HIS A 274 -5.32 -17.17 -9.49
C HIS A 274 -4.69 -16.79 -8.15
N GLY A 275 -5.21 -17.34 -7.05
CA GLY A 275 -4.65 -17.13 -5.72
C GLY A 275 -3.27 -17.78 -5.59
N ILE A 276 -3.10 -18.99 -6.11
CA ILE A 276 -1.81 -19.68 -6.14
C ILE A 276 -0.79 -18.88 -6.95
N LEU A 277 -1.13 -18.42 -8.15
CA LEU A 277 -0.24 -17.62 -8.99
C LEU A 277 0.17 -16.29 -8.34
N ALA A 278 -0.78 -15.61 -7.68
CA ALA A 278 -0.47 -14.39 -6.94
C ALA A 278 0.44 -14.66 -5.73
N GLY A 279 0.25 -15.78 -5.04
CA GLY A 279 1.13 -16.26 -3.97
C GLY A 279 2.56 -16.52 -4.47
N VAL A 280 2.68 -17.23 -5.58
CA VAL A 280 3.98 -17.47 -6.24
C VAL A 280 4.63 -16.16 -6.67
N GLY A 281 3.90 -15.24 -7.30
CA GLY A 281 4.43 -13.94 -7.72
C GLY A 281 4.96 -13.11 -6.54
N LYS A 282 4.27 -13.10 -5.39
CA LYS A 282 4.73 -12.43 -4.17
C LYS A 282 5.96 -13.11 -3.54
N SER A 283 5.99 -14.45 -3.53
CA SER A 283 7.12 -15.20 -2.97
C SER A 283 8.39 -15.07 -3.81
N MET A 284 8.28 -14.99 -5.13
CA MET A 284 9.44 -14.72 -6.01
C MET A 284 10.10 -13.37 -5.68
N GLY A 285 9.30 -12.33 -5.44
CA GLY A 285 9.82 -11.04 -4.98
C GLY A 285 10.58 -11.15 -3.65
N ALA A 286 10.03 -11.88 -2.67
CA ALA A 286 10.65 -12.08 -1.37
C ALA A 286 11.94 -12.91 -1.44
N VAL A 287 11.97 -13.96 -2.25
CA VAL A 287 13.17 -14.77 -2.49
C VAL A 287 14.28 -13.93 -3.11
N PHE A 288 13.93 -13.09 -4.11
CA PHE A 288 14.93 -12.23 -4.76
C PHE A 288 15.51 -11.18 -3.80
N THR A 289 14.68 -10.53 -2.97
CA THR A 289 15.15 -9.58 -1.94
C THR A 289 15.97 -10.25 -0.83
N GLY A 290 15.83 -11.57 -0.63
CA GLY A 290 16.64 -12.34 0.31
C GLY A 290 18.00 -12.80 -0.25
N PHE A 291 18.19 -12.75 -1.58
CA PHE A 291 19.44 -13.09 -2.26
C PHE A 291 20.36 -11.87 -2.52
N VAL A 292 19.82 -10.66 -2.45
CA VAL A 292 20.54 -9.38 -2.60
C VAL A 292 20.89 -8.82 -1.23
#